data_cc2460458041a74a876bed305cac3601
#
_entry.id   cc2460458041a74a876bed305cac3601
#
_cell.length_a   1.000
_cell.length_b   1.000
_cell.length_c   1.000
_cell.angle_alpha   90.00
_cell.angle_beta   90.00
_cell.angle_gamma   90.00
#
_symmetry.space_group_name_H-M   'P 1'
#
loop_
_entity.id
_entity.type
_entity.pdbx_description
1 polymer ?
#
loop_
_entity_poly.entity_id
_entity_poly.type
_entity_poly.pdbx_seq_one_letter_code
_entity_poly.pdbx_strand_id
1 'polypeptide(L)' 'MLTADEARKIAIDEDKTISKQFEEIEKYISEAAFNGTFSVHVAGTLHPYVKKYLENIGYRVDTGNKYNDYFYSISWVQ' A
#
# COMPACT_ATOMS: atom_id res chain seq x y z
N MET A 1 -8.68 -16.11 -23.15
CA MET A 1 -7.69 -16.45 -22.11
C MET A 1 -7.32 -15.19 -21.32
N LEU A 2 -7.28 -15.29 -20.01
CA LEU A 2 -6.93 -14.15 -19.18
C LEU A 2 -5.44 -13.82 -19.27
N THR A 3 -5.13 -12.53 -19.34
CA THR A 3 -3.74 -12.09 -19.21
C THR A 3 -3.30 -12.21 -17.75
N ALA A 4 -1.98 -12.17 -17.54
CA ALA A 4 -1.45 -12.21 -16.16
C ALA A 4 -2.00 -11.04 -15.32
N ASP A 5 -2.13 -9.86 -15.93
CA ASP A 5 -2.66 -8.69 -15.24
C ASP A 5 -4.12 -8.85 -14.88
N GLU A 6 -4.91 -9.42 -15.77
CA GLU A 6 -6.33 -9.68 -15.51
C GLU A 6 -6.50 -10.71 -14.40
N ALA A 7 -5.70 -11.78 -14.42
CA ALA A 7 -5.73 -12.79 -13.38
C ALA A 7 -5.37 -12.21 -12.02
N ARG A 8 -4.39 -11.32 -11.98
CA ARG A 8 -3.99 -10.65 -10.74
C ARG A 8 -5.10 -9.77 -10.20
N LYS A 9 -5.80 -9.04 -11.08
CA LYS A 9 -6.92 -8.19 -10.67
C LYS A 9 -8.04 -9.01 -10.06
N ILE A 10 -8.37 -10.14 -10.67
CA ILE A 10 -9.40 -11.04 -10.14
C ILE A 10 -8.97 -11.58 -8.78
N ALA A 11 -7.72 -12.01 -8.64
CA ALA A 11 -7.20 -12.52 -7.38
C ALA A 11 -7.24 -11.47 -6.28
N ILE A 12 -6.92 -10.21 -6.61
CA ILE A 12 -6.98 -9.10 -5.64
C ILE A 12 -8.42 -8.86 -5.20
N ASP A 13 -9.37 -8.86 -6.15
CA ASP A 13 -10.78 -8.63 -5.83
C ASP A 13 -11.35 -9.73 -4.94
N GLU A 14 -10.87 -10.96 -5.11
CA GLU A 14 -11.30 -12.08 -4.29
C GLU A 14 -10.62 -12.11 -2.92
N ASP A 15 -9.43 -11.51 -2.81
CA ASP A 15 -8.71 -11.47 -1.53
C ASP A 15 -9.10 -10.21 -0.76
N LYS A 16 -9.99 -10.40 0.20
CA LYS A 16 -10.51 -9.31 1.03
C LYS A 16 -9.41 -8.61 1.83
N THR A 17 -8.35 -9.33 2.20
CA THR A 17 -7.24 -8.76 2.95
C THR A 17 -6.50 -7.72 2.12
N ILE A 18 -6.21 -8.05 0.87
CA ILE A 18 -5.53 -7.13 -0.04
C ILE A 18 -6.41 -5.92 -0.36
N SER A 19 -7.67 -6.17 -0.69
CA SER A 19 -8.62 -5.09 -1.00
C SER A 19 -8.80 -4.14 0.17
N LYS A 20 -8.93 -4.69 1.37
CA LYS A 20 -9.07 -3.89 2.58
C LYS A 20 -7.83 -3.04 2.83
N GLN A 21 -6.65 -3.60 2.61
CA GLN A 21 -5.40 -2.86 2.77
C GLN A 21 -5.30 -1.71 1.78
N PHE A 22 -5.68 -1.92 0.53
CA PHE A 22 -5.73 -0.84 -0.45
C PHE A 22 -6.67 0.28 -0.02
N GLU A 23 -7.86 -0.06 0.47
CA GLU A 23 -8.81 0.94 0.94
C GLU A 23 -8.26 1.76 2.11
N GLU A 24 -7.63 1.10 3.08
CA GLU A 24 -7.03 1.76 4.22
C GLU A 24 -5.90 2.68 3.80
N ILE A 25 -5.01 2.20 2.93
CA ILE A 25 -3.88 2.99 2.44
C ILE A 25 -4.38 4.20 1.66
N GLU A 26 -5.36 4.02 0.78
CA GLU A 26 -5.93 5.11 0.01
C GLU A 26 -6.52 6.18 0.93
N LYS A 27 -7.20 5.75 1.98
CA LYS A 27 -7.75 6.67 2.98
C LYS A 27 -6.64 7.45 3.69
N TYR A 28 -5.58 6.77 4.13
CA TYR A 28 -4.47 7.43 4.81
C TYR A 28 -3.76 8.42 3.89
N ILE A 29 -3.53 8.06 2.65
CA ILE A 29 -2.90 8.93 1.68
C ILE A 29 -3.76 10.17 1.42
N SER A 30 -5.06 9.98 1.27
CA SER A 30 -6.00 11.06 1.04
C SER A 30 -6.02 12.03 2.21
N GLU A 31 -6.07 11.52 3.43
CA GLU A 31 -6.07 12.37 4.62
C GLU A 31 -4.76 13.13 4.76
N ALA A 32 -3.63 12.47 4.53
CA ALA A 32 -2.32 13.10 4.61
C ALA A 32 -2.16 14.19 3.55
N ALA A 33 -2.55 13.91 2.32
CA ALA A 33 -2.48 14.88 1.23
C ALA A 33 -3.36 16.09 1.53
N PHE A 34 -4.53 15.86 2.10
CA PHE A 34 -5.45 16.94 2.46
C PHE A 34 -4.87 17.85 3.54
N ASN A 35 -4.05 17.27 4.43
CA ASN A 35 -3.39 18.01 5.49
C ASN A 35 -2.07 18.65 5.03
N GLY A 36 -1.69 18.48 3.77
CA GLY A 36 -0.47 19.05 3.23
C GLY A 36 0.80 18.29 3.54
N THR A 37 0.69 17.03 3.98
CA THR A 37 1.85 16.18 4.22
C THR A 37 2.16 15.33 2.98
N PHE A 38 3.40 14.85 2.91
CA PHE A 38 3.88 14.08 1.76
C PHE A 38 4.21 12.64 2.10
N SER A 39 3.86 12.20 3.29
CA SER A 39 4.13 10.83 3.71
C SER A 39 3.13 10.41 4.78
N VAL A 40 3.01 9.09 4.93
CA VAL A 40 2.15 8.50 5.95
C VAL A 40 2.89 7.31 6.55
N HIS A 41 2.77 7.15 7.87
CA HIS A 41 3.35 6.02 8.61
C HIS A 41 2.22 5.18 9.17
N VAL A 42 2.30 3.88 8.94
CA VAL A 42 1.25 2.96 9.37
C VAL A 42 1.88 1.80 10.14
N ALA A 43 1.30 1.46 11.28
CA ALA A 43 1.71 0.29 12.04
C ALA A 43 1.12 -0.96 11.41
N GLY A 44 1.92 -2.03 11.33
CA GLY A 44 1.48 -3.30 10.78
C GLY A 44 2.36 -3.78 9.63
N THR A 45 1.96 -4.87 9.01
CA THR A 45 2.68 -5.43 7.86
C THR A 45 2.01 -5.03 6.56
N LEU A 46 2.82 -4.73 5.57
CA LEU A 46 2.35 -4.40 4.23
C LEU A 46 2.46 -5.64 3.35
N HIS A 47 1.35 -6.00 2.71
CA HIS A 47 1.35 -7.13 1.79
C HIS A 47 2.32 -6.85 0.63
N PRO A 48 3.18 -7.82 0.27
CA PRO A 48 4.18 -7.60 -0.79
C PRO A 48 3.57 -7.15 -2.12
N TYR A 49 2.41 -7.63 -2.45
CA TYR A 49 1.73 -7.24 -3.67
C TYR A 49 1.33 -5.76 -3.65
N VAL A 50 0.81 -5.31 -2.51
CA VAL A 50 0.41 -3.92 -2.32
C VAL A 50 1.64 -3.01 -2.40
N LYS A 51 2.73 -3.42 -1.77
CA LYS A 51 3.99 -2.68 -1.82
C LYS A 51 4.45 -2.50 -3.26
N LYS A 52 4.48 -3.58 -4.01
CA LYS A 52 4.93 -3.54 -5.41
C LYS A 52 4.02 -2.67 -6.27
N TYR A 53 2.72 -2.76 -6.05
CA TYR A 53 1.76 -1.93 -6.76
C TYR A 53 2.02 -0.45 -6.50
N LEU A 54 2.20 -0.07 -5.25
CA LEU A 54 2.44 1.33 -4.88
C LEU A 54 3.74 1.85 -5.49
N GLU A 55 4.80 1.04 -5.47
CA GLU A 55 6.06 1.43 -6.09
C GLU A 55 5.91 1.63 -7.59
N ASN A 56 5.13 0.78 -8.25
CA ASN A 56 4.91 0.88 -9.69
C ASN A 56 4.15 2.14 -10.10
N ILE A 57 3.31 2.68 -9.24
CA ILE A 57 2.55 3.89 -9.55
C ILE A 57 3.23 5.16 -9.03
N GLY A 58 4.44 5.05 -8.52
CA GLY A 58 5.27 6.21 -8.20
C GLY A 58 5.41 6.54 -6.72
N TYR A 59 4.87 5.72 -5.83
CA TYR A 59 5.06 5.92 -4.39
C TYR A 59 6.36 5.29 -3.93
N ARG A 60 6.96 5.92 -2.93
CA ARG A 60 8.12 5.34 -2.26
C ARG A 60 7.63 4.62 -1.01
N VAL A 61 7.99 3.35 -0.89
CA VAL A 61 7.53 2.52 0.22
C VAL A 61 8.73 2.01 0.99
N ASP A 62 8.75 2.27 2.30
CA ASP A 62 9.77 1.75 3.20
C ASP A 62 9.08 0.89 4.25
N THR A 63 9.68 -0.24 4.56
CA THR A 63 9.18 -1.14 5.58
C THR A 63 10.25 -1.38 6.63
N GLY A 64 9.84 -1.64 7.86
CA GLY A 64 10.78 -1.91 8.92
C GLY A 64 10.13 -2.63 10.08
N ASN A 65 10.96 -3.03 11.05
CA ASN A 65 10.48 -3.59 12.29
C ASN A 65 11.32 -3.05 13.44
N LYS A 66 10.67 -2.87 14.59
CA LYS A 66 11.32 -2.39 15.79
C LYS A 66 10.63 -3.05 16.99
N TYR A 67 11.41 -3.72 17.84
CA TYR A 67 10.90 -4.39 19.04
C TYR A 67 9.76 -5.36 18.72
N ASN A 68 9.91 -6.14 17.64
CA ASN A 68 8.90 -7.11 17.17
C ASN A 68 7.64 -6.48 16.57
N ASP A 69 7.60 -5.16 16.47
CA ASP A 69 6.51 -4.46 15.79
C ASP A 69 6.91 -4.13 14.37
N TYR A 70 5.99 -4.37 13.44
CA TYR A 70 6.20 -4.05 12.04
C TYR A 70 5.53 -2.72 11.72
N PHE A 71 6.17 -1.98 10.82
CA PHE A 71 5.59 -0.72 10.34
C PHE A 71 5.98 -0.52 8.88
N TYR A 72 5.23 0.32 8.20
CA TYR A 72 5.59 0.74 6.87
C TYR A 72 5.28 2.22 6.68
N SER A 73 5.99 2.85 5.76
CA SER A 73 5.74 4.23 5.42
C SER A 73 5.63 4.37 3.91
N ILE A 74 4.74 5.25 3.48
CA ILE A 74 4.48 5.51 2.08
C ILE A 74 4.66 7.01 1.87
N SER A 75 5.47 7.38 0.88
CA SER A 75 5.70 8.79 0.59
C SER A 75 5.56 9.06 -0.90
N TRP A 76 5.24 10.31 -1.22
CA TRP A 76 5.06 10.73 -2.60
C TRP A 76 5.82 12.03 -2.90
N VAL A 77 6.81 12.33 -2.11
CA VAL A 77 7.73 13.44 -2.36
C VAL A 77 8.69 13.05 -3.47
N GLN A 78 8.83 13.92 -4.44
CA GLN A 78 9.82 13.71 -5.50
C GLN A 78 11.21 14.15 -5.08
#